data_2212b146d27a1ae7abb5cb09e2a05632
#
_entry.id   2212b146d27a1ae7abb5cb09e2a05632
#
_cell.length_a   1.000
_cell.length_b   1.000
_cell.length_c   1.000
_cell.angle_alpha   90.00
_cell.angle_beta   90.00
_cell.angle_gamma   90.00
#
_symmetry.space_group_name_H-M   'P 1'
#
loop_
_entity.id
_entity.type
_entity.pdbx_description
1 polymer ?
#
loop_
_entity_poly.entity_id
_entity_poly.type
_entity_poly.pdbx_seq_one_letter_code
_entity_poly.pdbx_strand_id
1 'polypeptide(L)'
;MPLPRRRFLNLLGAGSVLALSACGPAENEAITPEPTPTPAALLKMGSKRLAETPTVHFALEVRGETFIDTGRNIRLLGAEGDLQRPNRVRTAFQAEVMDRAISLQLVTIGDKSWTTNILTGEWENAPLEFAYQPDILFSTQDGIGPVMGRVEDVERLEDEEIEGRPSYHLRATVDESVVGPLTYHTITGSPVTVDLWIDQETHDLLRAQLSEPPGPERPNPAVWTLNLSHHGADVSIEPPV
;
A
#
# COMPACT_ATOMS: atom_id res chain seq x y z
N MET A 1 71.38 38.24 6.10
CA MET A 1 71.95 39.17 5.10
C MET A 1 70.91 39.45 4.06
N PRO A 2 70.90 40.70 3.54
CA PRO A 2 70.16 41.82 4.11
C PRO A 2 69.01 42.31 3.17
N LEU A 3 68.13 43.13 3.75
CA LEU A 3 67.19 44.02 3.08
C LEU A 3 67.91 45.00 2.12
N PRO A 4 67.18 45.67 1.19
CA PRO A 4 66.72 46.96 1.66
C PRO A 4 65.33 47.46 1.13
N ARG A 5 64.85 48.35 1.96
CA ARG A 5 63.79 49.38 1.78
C ARG A 5 63.97 50.20 0.50
N ARG A 6 62.83 50.63 -0.08
CA ARG A 6 62.66 52.02 -0.51
C ARG A 6 61.17 52.42 -0.50
N ARG A 7 60.96 53.48 0.21
CA ARG A 7 59.77 54.35 0.26
C ARG A 7 59.63 55.09 -1.07
N PHE A 8 58.45 55.42 -1.46
CA PHE A 8 58.11 56.72 -2.02
C PHE A 8 56.66 57.08 -1.72
N LEU A 9 56.50 58.29 -1.37
CA LEU A 9 55.43 59.11 -0.82
C LEU A 9 54.67 59.80 -1.99
N ASN A 10 53.40 60.18 -1.68
CA ASN A 10 52.61 61.26 -2.30
C ASN A 10 51.59 60.78 -3.36
N LEU A 11 50.36 61.29 -3.50
CA LEU A 11 49.73 62.54 -3.05
C LEU A 11 48.21 62.40 -3.19
N LEU A 12 47.47 63.04 -2.30
CA LEU A 12 46.13 63.59 -2.34
C LEU A 12 45.29 63.44 -3.62
N GLY A 13 44.05 62.95 -3.46
CA GLY A 13 42.95 63.17 -4.38
C GLY A 13 41.63 62.93 -3.65
N ALA A 14 41.02 63.99 -3.11
CA ALA A 14 39.69 63.96 -2.52
C ALA A 14 38.65 63.80 -3.61
N GLY A 15 37.83 62.75 -3.49
CA GLY A 15 36.67 62.52 -4.33
C GLY A 15 35.61 61.79 -3.54
N SER A 16 34.73 62.52 -2.86
CA SER A 16 33.55 61.99 -2.19
C SER A 16 32.55 61.48 -3.22
N VAL A 17 32.45 60.22 -3.36
CA VAL A 17 31.29 59.55 -4.06
C VAL A 17 30.35 58.98 -2.99
N LEU A 18 29.25 59.69 -2.80
CA LEU A 18 28.10 59.19 -2.04
C LEU A 18 27.55 57.97 -2.80
N ALA A 19 27.86 56.76 -2.33
CA ALA A 19 27.16 55.57 -2.75
C ALA A 19 25.84 55.50 -1.96
N LEU A 20 24.75 55.85 -2.61
CA LEU A 20 23.39 55.54 -2.17
C LEU A 20 23.23 54.05 -2.20
N SER A 21 23.32 53.40 -1.04
CA SER A 21 22.90 52.01 -0.86
C SER A 21 21.37 51.95 -1.01
N ALA A 22 20.91 51.61 -2.17
CA ALA A 22 19.52 51.22 -2.39
C ALA A 22 19.34 49.86 -1.74
N CYS A 23 18.91 49.82 -0.46
CA CYS A 23 18.23 48.65 0.12
C CYS A 23 16.88 48.53 -0.60
N GLY A 24 16.83 47.75 -1.69
CA GLY A 24 15.60 47.24 -2.18
C GLY A 24 14.98 46.30 -1.12
N PRO A 25 13.68 46.36 -0.89
CA PRO A 25 13.04 45.35 -0.04
C PRO A 25 13.31 43.97 -0.67
N ALA A 26 13.89 43.06 0.12
CA ALA A 26 13.92 41.66 -0.24
C ALA A 26 12.47 41.27 -0.43
N GLU A 27 12.07 41.02 -1.66
CA GLU A 27 10.81 40.29 -1.96
C GLU A 27 10.93 38.97 -1.26
N ASN A 28 10.27 38.88 -0.10
CA ASN A 28 9.92 37.61 0.50
C ASN A 28 9.03 36.93 -0.56
N GLU A 29 9.60 36.07 -1.39
CA GLU A 29 8.80 35.10 -2.16
C GLU A 29 8.00 34.33 -1.12
N ALA A 30 6.75 34.72 -0.98
CA ALA A 30 5.78 33.94 -0.21
C ALA A 30 5.77 32.55 -0.81
N ILE A 31 6.30 31.58 -0.08
CA ILE A 31 6.18 30.17 -0.44
C ILE A 31 4.68 29.90 -0.49
N THR A 32 4.12 29.96 -1.69
CA THR A 32 2.72 29.57 -1.91
C THR A 32 2.66 28.07 -1.61
N PRO A 33 1.92 27.64 -0.59
CA PRO A 33 1.82 26.21 -0.29
C PRO A 33 1.31 25.51 -1.54
N GLU A 34 2.00 24.45 -1.94
CA GLU A 34 1.58 23.62 -3.07
C GLU A 34 0.15 23.13 -2.80
N PRO A 35 -0.78 23.26 -3.75
CA PRO A 35 -2.16 22.86 -3.50
C PRO A 35 -2.22 21.37 -3.18
N THR A 36 -2.84 21.02 -2.08
CA THR A 36 -3.06 19.61 -1.68
C THR A 36 -3.75 18.86 -2.81
N PRO A 37 -3.24 17.69 -3.23
CA PRO A 37 -3.84 16.92 -4.30
C PRO A 37 -5.31 16.56 -4.01
N THR A 38 -6.13 16.46 -5.04
CA THR A 38 -7.51 16.00 -4.90
C THR A 38 -7.54 14.50 -4.54
N PRO A 39 -8.61 13.99 -3.88
CA PRO A 39 -8.74 12.58 -3.55
C PRO A 39 -8.52 11.65 -4.75
N ALA A 40 -9.09 11.99 -5.90
CA ALA A 40 -8.90 11.24 -7.14
C ALA A 40 -7.43 11.27 -7.64
N ALA A 41 -6.73 12.39 -7.45
CA ALA A 41 -5.31 12.48 -7.79
C ALA A 41 -4.47 11.59 -6.86
N LEU A 42 -4.76 11.59 -5.56
CA LEU A 42 -4.09 10.73 -4.57
C LEU A 42 -4.28 9.25 -4.90
N LEU A 43 -5.51 8.82 -5.24
CA LEU A 43 -5.76 7.45 -5.68
C LEU A 43 -4.91 7.07 -6.90
N LYS A 44 -4.85 7.96 -7.88
CA LYS A 44 -4.07 7.72 -9.10
C LYS A 44 -2.56 7.62 -8.80
N MET A 45 -2.06 8.45 -7.87
CA MET A 45 -0.66 8.40 -7.43
C MET A 45 -0.37 7.08 -6.71
N GLY A 46 -1.20 6.66 -5.75
CA GLY A 46 -1.07 5.38 -5.05
C GLY A 46 -1.20 4.18 -5.98
N SER A 47 -2.16 4.19 -6.90
CA SER A 47 -2.34 3.16 -7.93
C SER A 47 -1.08 3.00 -8.78
N LYS A 48 -0.53 4.10 -9.28
CA LYS A 48 0.71 4.10 -10.06
C LYS A 48 1.88 3.57 -9.23
N ARG A 49 2.05 4.07 -8.01
CA ARG A 49 3.11 3.65 -7.10
C ARG A 49 3.07 2.15 -6.83
N LEU A 50 1.89 1.61 -6.51
CA LEU A 50 1.71 0.18 -6.30
C LEU A 50 2.01 -0.64 -7.56
N ALA A 51 1.66 -0.15 -8.75
CA ALA A 51 1.96 -0.80 -10.02
C ALA A 51 3.47 -0.91 -10.29
N GLU A 52 4.26 0.05 -9.81
CA GLU A 52 5.72 0.10 -9.98
C GLU A 52 6.49 -0.63 -8.86
N THR A 53 5.81 -0.99 -7.77
CA THR A 53 6.43 -1.66 -6.61
C THR A 53 6.75 -3.13 -6.94
N PRO A 54 8.04 -3.55 -6.92
CA PRO A 54 8.43 -4.91 -7.32
C PRO A 54 8.08 -5.98 -6.29
N THR A 55 8.10 -5.59 -5.01
CA THR A 55 7.87 -6.48 -3.87
C THR A 55 7.11 -5.73 -2.79
N VAL A 56 6.28 -6.43 -2.04
CA VAL A 56 5.61 -5.88 -0.87
C VAL A 56 5.31 -7.00 0.13
N HIS A 57 5.47 -6.69 1.39
CA HIS A 57 4.97 -7.53 2.47
C HIS A 57 3.52 -7.16 2.77
N PHE A 58 2.67 -8.15 3.01
CA PHE A 58 1.26 -7.93 3.34
C PHE A 58 0.86 -8.69 4.59
N ALA A 59 -0.06 -8.10 5.35
CA ALA A 59 -0.75 -8.73 6.45
C ALA A 59 -2.25 -8.43 6.34
N LEU A 60 -3.04 -9.49 6.17
CA LEU A 60 -4.49 -9.44 6.10
C LEU A 60 -5.09 -9.90 7.43
N GLU A 61 -5.89 -9.07 8.06
CA GLU A 61 -6.79 -9.42 9.15
C GLU A 61 -8.23 -9.50 8.63
N VAL A 62 -8.94 -10.55 9.05
CA VAL A 62 -10.37 -10.70 8.76
C VAL A 62 -11.15 -10.76 10.05
N ARG A 63 -12.08 -9.81 10.22
CA ARG A 63 -13.08 -9.79 11.29
C ARG A 63 -14.43 -10.11 10.72
N GLY A 64 -15.35 -10.58 11.56
CA GLY A 64 -16.64 -11.07 11.12
C GLY A 64 -16.52 -12.49 10.53
N GLU A 65 -17.46 -12.83 9.65
CA GLU A 65 -17.55 -14.18 9.10
C GLU A 65 -17.19 -14.19 7.61
N THR A 66 -16.05 -14.75 7.28
CA THR A 66 -15.64 -15.01 5.89
C THR A 66 -15.24 -16.47 5.74
N PHE A 67 -15.84 -17.15 4.78
CA PHE A 67 -15.55 -18.56 4.48
C PHE A 67 -14.92 -18.69 3.10
N ILE A 68 -13.85 -19.48 3.01
CA ILE A 68 -13.11 -19.71 1.76
C ILE A 68 -13.57 -20.93 1.00
N ASP A 69 -14.50 -21.72 1.59
CA ASP A 69 -15.12 -22.87 0.96
C ASP A 69 -16.65 -22.70 0.84
N THR A 70 -17.24 -23.31 -0.18
CA THR A 70 -18.69 -23.25 -0.43
C THR A 70 -19.52 -23.93 0.67
N GLY A 71 -18.92 -24.85 1.42
CA GLY A 71 -19.56 -25.55 2.54
C GLY A 71 -19.57 -24.75 3.84
N ARG A 72 -18.91 -23.58 3.88
CA ARG A 72 -18.76 -22.73 5.08
C ARG A 72 -18.12 -23.50 6.26
N ASN A 73 -17.15 -24.33 5.97
CA ASN A 73 -16.42 -25.13 6.98
C ASN A 73 -15.08 -24.48 7.34
N ILE A 74 -14.51 -23.68 6.44
CA ILE A 74 -13.19 -23.07 6.60
C ILE A 74 -13.37 -21.57 6.71
N ARG A 75 -13.29 -21.05 7.94
CA ARG A 75 -13.36 -19.61 8.21
C ARG A 75 -11.98 -18.99 8.08
N LEU A 76 -11.83 -17.98 7.23
CA LEU A 76 -10.61 -17.22 7.10
C LEU A 76 -10.45 -16.25 8.29
N LEU A 77 -9.30 -16.26 8.94
CA LEU A 77 -8.95 -15.35 10.01
C LEU A 77 -7.94 -14.30 9.55
N GLY A 78 -7.06 -14.67 8.62
CA GLY A 78 -6.06 -13.76 8.09
C GLY A 78 -5.05 -14.47 7.20
N ALA A 79 -4.13 -13.67 6.67
CA ALA A 79 -3.00 -14.16 5.88
C ALA A 79 -1.85 -13.18 6.00
N GLU A 80 -0.62 -13.66 5.98
CA GLU A 80 0.59 -12.84 6.02
C GLU A 80 1.61 -13.40 5.05
N GLY A 81 2.34 -12.53 4.37
CA GLY A 81 3.34 -13.01 3.42
C GLY A 81 3.94 -11.93 2.57
N ASP A 82 4.64 -12.38 1.54
CA ASP A 82 5.36 -11.53 0.61
C ASP A 82 4.85 -11.76 -0.80
N LEU A 83 4.73 -10.67 -1.54
CA LEU A 83 4.43 -10.65 -2.95
C LEU A 83 5.65 -10.16 -3.71
N GLN A 84 5.99 -10.83 -4.82
CA GLN A 84 7.07 -10.48 -5.72
C GLN A 84 6.57 -10.51 -7.16
N ARG A 85 6.66 -9.38 -7.83
CA ARG A 85 6.30 -9.31 -9.25
C ARG A 85 7.22 -10.19 -10.10
N PRO A 86 6.73 -10.71 -11.23
CA PRO A 86 5.37 -10.48 -11.75
C PRO A 86 4.29 -11.36 -11.12
N ASN A 87 4.63 -12.54 -10.58
CA ASN A 87 3.64 -13.59 -10.27
C ASN A 87 4.13 -14.57 -9.19
N ARG A 88 4.76 -14.07 -8.12
CA ARG A 88 5.20 -14.90 -7.00
C ARG A 88 4.55 -14.44 -5.71
N VAL A 89 4.11 -15.39 -4.90
CA VAL A 89 3.65 -15.17 -3.54
C VAL A 89 4.17 -16.26 -2.62
N ARG A 90 4.50 -15.87 -1.40
CA ARG A 90 4.68 -16.77 -0.27
C ARG A 90 3.80 -16.25 0.85
N THR A 91 2.90 -17.06 1.35
CA THR A 91 1.96 -16.65 2.40
C THR A 91 1.68 -17.77 3.39
N ALA A 92 1.37 -17.37 4.61
CA ALA A 92 0.79 -18.21 5.64
C ALA A 92 -0.67 -17.77 5.85
N PHE A 93 -1.62 -18.66 5.62
CA PHE A 93 -3.03 -18.46 5.93
C PHE A 93 -3.33 -18.91 7.33
N GLN A 94 -4.14 -18.15 8.02
CA GLN A 94 -4.73 -18.52 9.31
C GLN A 94 -6.23 -18.72 9.09
N ALA A 95 -6.70 -19.90 9.45
CA ALA A 95 -8.10 -20.27 9.28
C ALA A 95 -8.60 -21.06 10.49
N GLU A 96 -9.90 -21.24 10.56
CA GLU A 96 -10.56 -22.03 11.58
C GLU A 96 -11.41 -23.10 10.91
N VAL A 97 -11.25 -24.34 11.34
CA VAL A 97 -12.02 -25.50 10.88
C VAL A 97 -12.57 -26.23 12.09
N MET A 98 -13.89 -26.36 12.22
CA MET A 98 -14.55 -27.00 13.37
C MET A 98 -14.04 -26.42 14.71
N ASP A 99 -14.03 -25.11 14.84
CA ASP A 99 -13.55 -24.35 16.02
C ASP A 99 -12.07 -24.60 16.38
N ARG A 100 -11.26 -25.06 15.44
CA ARG A 100 -9.82 -25.25 15.61
C ARG A 100 -9.04 -24.35 14.67
N ALA A 101 -8.16 -23.55 15.24
CA ALA A 101 -7.23 -22.75 14.46
C ALA A 101 -6.24 -23.66 13.73
N ILE A 102 -6.09 -23.42 12.45
CA ILE A 102 -5.10 -24.07 11.57
C ILE A 102 -4.27 -23.00 10.86
N SER A 103 -3.05 -23.36 10.49
CA SER A 103 -2.19 -22.54 9.64
C SER A 103 -1.74 -23.37 8.44
N LEU A 104 -1.85 -22.77 7.26
CA LEU A 104 -1.42 -23.34 5.99
C LEU A 104 -0.40 -22.40 5.36
N GLN A 105 0.69 -22.94 4.87
CA GLN A 105 1.62 -22.17 4.05
C GLN A 105 1.34 -22.45 2.58
N LEU A 106 1.46 -21.42 1.77
CA LEU A 106 1.30 -21.47 0.32
C LEU A 106 2.49 -20.75 -0.33
N VAL A 107 3.05 -21.35 -1.36
CA VAL A 107 3.96 -20.71 -2.30
C VAL A 107 3.40 -20.86 -3.68
N THR A 108 3.28 -19.75 -4.41
CA THR A 108 2.91 -19.78 -5.83
C THR A 108 3.96 -19.07 -6.65
N ILE A 109 4.37 -19.67 -7.76
CA ILE A 109 5.33 -19.13 -8.72
C ILE A 109 4.79 -19.43 -10.12
N GLY A 110 4.31 -18.39 -10.80
CA GLY A 110 3.63 -18.54 -12.08
C GLY A 110 2.35 -19.36 -11.94
N ASP A 111 2.29 -20.47 -12.65
CA ASP A 111 1.18 -21.40 -12.68
C ASP A 111 1.31 -22.58 -11.68
N LYS A 112 2.37 -22.58 -10.87
CA LYS A 112 2.64 -23.64 -9.90
C LYS A 112 2.40 -23.17 -8.48
N SER A 113 1.63 -23.95 -7.73
CA SER A 113 1.35 -23.69 -6.32
C SER A 113 1.68 -24.91 -5.47
N TRP A 114 2.26 -24.66 -4.31
CA TRP A 114 2.54 -25.66 -3.28
C TRP A 114 1.91 -25.21 -1.97
N THR A 115 1.41 -26.16 -1.21
CA THR A 115 0.85 -25.93 0.12
C THR A 115 1.41 -26.92 1.12
N THR A 116 1.35 -26.56 2.39
CA THR A 116 1.66 -27.53 3.44
C THR A 116 0.43 -28.39 3.72
N ASN A 117 0.65 -29.70 3.86
CA ASN A 117 -0.39 -30.62 4.32
C ASN A 117 -0.75 -30.33 5.78
N ILE A 118 -2.03 -30.20 6.08
CA ILE A 118 -2.52 -29.83 7.43
C ILE A 118 -2.14 -30.88 8.49
N LEU A 119 -1.99 -32.14 8.11
CA LEU A 119 -1.77 -33.25 9.04
C LEU A 119 -0.27 -33.52 9.24
N THR A 120 0.51 -33.46 8.16
CA THR A 120 1.94 -33.83 8.20
C THR A 120 2.87 -32.63 8.26
N GLY A 121 2.41 -31.44 7.82
CA GLY A 121 3.22 -30.25 7.65
C GLY A 121 4.18 -30.30 6.46
N GLU A 122 4.13 -31.36 5.67
CA GLU A 122 4.97 -31.54 4.49
C GLU A 122 4.44 -30.72 3.30
N TRP A 123 5.36 -30.26 2.43
CA TRP A 123 4.97 -29.57 1.21
C TRP A 123 4.44 -30.53 0.15
N GLU A 124 3.33 -30.18 -0.46
CA GLU A 124 2.70 -30.90 -1.56
C GLU A 124 2.23 -29.91 -2.64
N ASN A 125 1.94 -30.41 -3.83
CA ASN A 125 1.30 -29.58 -4.85
C ASN A 125 -0.07 -29.15 -4.35
N ALA A 126 -0.37 -27.86 -4.41
CA ALA A 126 -1.67 -27.37 -3.99
C ALA A 126 -2.77 -27.96 -4.89
N PRO A 127 -3.88 -28.48 -4.29
CA PRO A 127 -5.06 -28.81 -5.05
C PRO A 127 -5.58 -27.63 -5.85
N LEU A 128 -6.21 -27.85 -7.00
CA LEU A 128 -6.68 -26.78 -7.87
C LEU A 128 -7.65 -25.82 -7.18
N GLU A 129 -8.44 -26.32 -6.24
CA GLU A 129 -9.36 -25.54 -5.42
C GLU A 129 -8.67 -24.59 -4.44
N PHE A 130 -7.39 -24.84 -4.12
CA PHE A 130 -6.55 -23.97 -3.29
C PHE A 130 -5.45 -23.27 -4.09
N ALA A 131 -5.47 -23.42 -5.41
CA ALA A 131 -4.54 -22.71 -6.29
C ALA A 131 -4.88 -21.21 -6.26
N TYR A 132 -4.29 -20.50 -5.31
CA TYR A 132 -4.37 -19.06 -5.26
C TYR A 132 -3.54 -18.46 -6.39
N GLN A 133 -4.14 -17.60 -7.17
CA GLN A 133 -3.44 -16.86 -8.21
C GLN A 133 -3.08 -15.47 -7.67
N PRO A 134 -1.88 -15.30 -7.12
CA PRO A 134 -1.48 -14.04 -6.49
C PRO A 134 -1.35 -12.90 -7.47
N ASP A 135 -1.17 -13.22 -8.73
CA ASP A 135 -1.16 -12.26 -9.82
C ASP A 135 -2.45 -11.43 -9.87
N ILE A 136 -3.59 -11.95 -9.37
CA ILE A 136 -4.83 -11.16 -9.28
C ILE A 136 -4.62 -9.89 -8.44
N LEU A 137 -3.88 -9.96 -7.34
CA LEU A 137 -3.64 -8.78 -6.49
C LEU A 137 -2.76 -7.73 -7.18
N PHE A 138 -1.82 -8.18 -8.00
CA PHE A 138 -0.90 -7.34 -8.74
C PHE A 138 -1.20 -7.25 -10.24
N SER A 139 -2.32 -7.82 -10.69
CA SER A 139 -2.78 -7.69 -12.06
C SER A 139 -2.76 -6.22 -12.48
N THR A 140 -2.26 -5.96 -13.67
CA THR A 140 -2.27 -4.62 -14.26
C THR A 140 -3.65 -4.23 -14.79
N GLN A 141 -4.61 -5.14 -14.78
CA GLN A 141 -5.98 -4.94 -15.25
C GLN A 141 -7.00 -4.98 -14.11
N ASP A 142 -6.90 -5.95 -13.22
CA ASP A 142 -7.90 -6.23 -12.19
C ASP A 142 -7.33 -6.28 -10.76
N GLY A 143 -6.04 -5.95 -10.59
CA GLY A 143 -5.39 -5.90 -9.30
C GLY A 143 -5.77 -4.68 -8.46
N ILE A 144 -5.22 -4.62 -7.26
CA ILE A 144 -5.49 -3.54 -6.30
C ILE A 144 -5.27 -2.15 -6.91
N GLY A 145 -4.15 -1.97 -7.62
CA GLY A 145 -3.83 -0.69 -8.26
C GLY A 145 -4.90 -0.24 -9.26
N PRO A 146 -5.22 -1.02 -10.32
CA PRO A 146 -6.31 -0.68 -11.24
C PRO A 146 -7.68 -0.53 -10.59
N VAL A 147 -8.02 -1.35 -9.60
CA VAL A 147 -9.27 -1.22 -8.84
C VAL A 147 -9.31 0.13 -8.13
N MET A 148 -8.25 0.53 -7.42
CA MET A 148 -8.13 1.85 -6.82
C MET A 148 -8.37 2.98 -7.85
N GLY A 149 -7.75 2.86 -9.03
CA GLY A 149 -7.88 3.88 -10.09
C GLY A 149 -9.27 3.99 -10.71
N ARG A 150 -10.16 3.01 -10.51
CA ARG A 150 -11.56 3.00 -11.00
C ARG A 150 -12.58 3.41 -9.95
N VAL A 151 -12.15 3.60 -8.71
CA VAL A 151 -13.06 4.05 -7.63
C VAL A 151 -13.43 5.51 -7.88
N GLU A 152 -14.72 5.79 -7.93
CA GLU A 152 -15.31 7.12 -8.09
C GLU A 152 -15.84 7.62 -6.74
N ASP A 153 -16.25 8.88 -6.67
CA ASP A 153 -16.87 9.50 -5.49
C ASP A 153 -16.08 9.33 -4.20
N VAL A 154 -14.76 9.54 -4.32
CA VAL A 154 -13.82 9.42 -3.20
C VAL A 154 -13.82 10.69 -2.37
N GLU A 155 -14.00 10.55 -1.09
CA GLU A 155 -13.81 11.62 -0.12
C GLU A 155 -12.47 11.46 0.62
N ARG A 156 -11.86 12.60 1.00
CA ARG A 156 -10.73 12.62 1.92
C ARG A 156 -11.27 12.87 3.32
N LEU A 157 -10.93 11.98 4.23
CA LEU A 157 -11.19 12.12 5.65
C LEU A 157 -10.03 12.83 6.34
N GLU A 158 -10.04 12.89 7.67
CA GLU A 158 -8.92 13.38 8.46
C GLU A 158 -7.71 12.48 8.27
N ASP A 159 -6.55 13.10 8.08
CA ASP A 159 -5.31 12.35 7.88
C ASP A 159 -4.95 11.56 9.14
N GLU A 160 -4.39 10.38 8.95
CA GLU A 160 -4.02 9.47 10.03
C GLU A 160 -2.56 9.06 9.93
N GLU A 161 -2.03 8.52 11.01
CA GLU A 161 -0.70 7.91 11.04
C GLU A 161 -0.82 6.39 11.05
N ILE A 162 -0.19 5.73 10.08
CA ILE A 162 -0.12 4.27 9.98
C ILE A 162 1.33 3.84 10.25
N GLU A 163 1.55 3.16 11.37
CA GLU A 163 2.87 2.68 11.78
C GLU A 163 3.96 3.78 11.78
N GLY A 164 3.62 4.98 12.23
CA GLY A 164 4.55 6.12 12.28
C GLY A 164 4.68 6.88 10.96
N ARG A 165 3.87 6.55 9.94
CA ARG A 165 3.89 7.20 8.62
C ARG A 165 2.64 8.05 8.43
N PRO A 166 2.77 9.39 8.26
CA PRO A 166 1.64 10.24 7.93
C PRO A 166 0.96 9.80 6.64
N SER A 167 -0.35 9.66 6.67
CA SER A 167 -1.13 9.10 5.55
C SER A 167 -2.37 9.92 5.24
N TYR A 168 -2.67 10.04 3.97
CA TYR A 168 -3.98 10.50 3.50
C TYR A 168 -4.99 9.38 3.72
N HIS A 169 -6.07 9.66 4.45
CA HIS A 169 -7.19 8.73 4.60
C HIS A 169 -8.27 9.04 3.57
N LEU A 170 -8.54 8.10 2.71
CA LEU A 170 -9.53 8.20 1.64
C LEU A 170 -10.63 7.17 1.87
N ARG A 171 -11.88 7.58 1.67
CA ARG A 171 -13.05 6.69 1.76
C ARG A 171 -13.87 6.76 0.49
N ALA A 172 -14.39 5.61 0.08
CA ALA A 172 -15.36 5.47 -0.99
C ALA A 172 -16.35 4.34 -0.68
N THR A 173 -17.44 4.29 -1.42
CA THR A 173 -18.34 3.15 -1.45
C THR A 173 -18.40 2.60 -2.86
N VAL A 174 -18.30 1.28 -3.00
CA VAL A 174 -18.29 0.61 -4.29
C VAL A 174 -19.29 -0.53 -4.33
N ASP A 175 -19.71 -0.92 -5.53
CA ASP A 175 -20.44 -2.16 -5.72
C ASP A 175 -19.54 -3.37 -5.41
N GLU A 176 -20.12 -4.45 -4.86
CA GLU A 176 -19.37 -5.66 -4.52
C GLU A 176 -18.60 -6.25 -5.71
N SER A 177 -19.11 -6.09 -6.93
CA SER A 177 -18.46 -6.56 -8.14
C SER A 177 -17.09 -5.90 -8.41
N VAL A 178 -16.85 -4.71 -7.84
CA VAL A 178 -15.57 -3.99 -7.98
C VAL A 178 -14.47 -4.69 -7.17
N VAL A 179 -14.80 -5.18 -5.97
CA VAL A 179 -13.84 -5.83 -5.05
C VAL A 179 -13.89 -7.36 -5.15
N GLY A 180 -14.94 -7.91 -5.73
CA GLY A 180 -15.16 -9.35 -5.84
C GLY A 180 -13.96 -10.12 -6.40
N PRO A 181 -13.34 -9.73 -7.52
CA PRO A 181 -12.18 -10.40 -8.05
C PRO A 181 -10.99 -10.47 -7.06
N LEU A 182 -10.79 -9.41 -6.27
CA LEU A 182 -9.71 -9.35 -5.27
C LEU A 182 -9.97 -10.22 -4.05
N THR A 183 -11.24 -10.44 -3.72
CA THR A 183 -11.68 -11.15 -2.51
C THR A 183 -12.24 -12.54 -2.82
N TYR A 184 -12.07 -13.04 -4.05
CA TYR A 184 -12.69 -14.28 -4.51
C TYR A 184 -14.20 -14.36 -4.24
N HIS A 185 -14.86 -13.19 -4.38
CA HIS A 185 -16.30 -13.03 -4.13
C HIS A 185 -16.74 -13.48 -2.72
N THR A 186 -15.81 -13.45 -1.75
CA THR A 186 -16.12 -13.75 -0.35
C THR A 186 -16.71 -12.55 0.38
N ILE A 187 -16.35 -11.32 -0.02
CA ILE A 187 -17.07 -10.11 0.38
C ILE A 187 -18.31 -9.98 -0.49
N THR A 188 -19.46 -9.84 0.16
CA THR A 188 -20.77 -9.78 -0.52
C THR A 188 -21.64 -8.68 0.04
N GLY A 189 -22.63 -8.27 -0.74
CA GLY A 189 -23.53 -7.16 -0.42
C GLY A 189 -22.98 -5.81 -0.82
N SER A 190 -23.88 -4.92 -1.23
CA SER A 190 -23.56 -3.57 -1.70
C SER A 190 -24.35 -2.52 -0.92
N PRO A 191 -23.76 -1.33 -0.70
CA PRO A 191 -22.39 -0.95 -1.10
C PRO A 191 -21.33 -1.46 -0.11
N VAL A 192 -20.16 -1.80 -0.62
CA VAL A 192 -18.95 -2.08 0.18
C VAL A 192 -18.26 -0.75 0.49
N THR A 193 -17.93 -0.51 1.75
CA THR A 193 -17.11 0.64 2.12
C THR A 193 -15.65 0.29 1.95
N VAL A 194 -14.90 1.17 1.29
CA VAL A 194 -13.47 1.05 1.03
C VAL A 194 -12.75 2.21 1.68
N ASP A 195 -11.89 1.92 2.64
CA ASP A 195 -10.97 2.89 3.24
C ASP A 195 -9.54 2.61 2.77
N LEU A 196 -8.80 3.65 2.39
CA LEU A 196 -7.44 3.56 1.88
C LEU A 196 -6.56 4.58 2.59
N TRP A 197 -5.39 4.13 3.06
CA TRP A 197 -4.36 4.99 3.65
C TRP A 197 -3.14 5.03 2.75
N ILE A 198 -2.87 6.20 2.19
CA ILE A 198 -1.78 6.44 1.24
C ILE A 198 -0.75 7.34 1.91
N ASP A 199 0.48 6.88 1.96
CA ASP A 199 1.60 7.63 2.53
C ASP A 199 1.76 9.00 1.86
N GLN A 200 1.98 10.04 2.67
CA GLN A 200 2.03 11.42 2.18
C GLN A 200 3.31 11.73 1.40
N GLU A 201 4.39 11.03 1.66
CA GLU A 201 5.69 11.26 1.03
C GLU A 201 5.92 10.36 -0.17
N THR A 202 5.71 9.05 -0.01
CA THR A 202 6.05 8.05 -1.03
C THR A 202 4.89 7.67 -1.92
N HIS A 203 3.66 7.96 -1.52
CA HIS A 203 2.40 7.52 -2.09
C HIS A 203 2.23 5.98 -2.07
N ASP A 204 2.94 5.28 -1.21
CA ASP A 204 2.70 3.86 -0.97
C ASP A 204 1.31 3.66 -0.37
N LEU A 205 0.59 2.65 -0.84
CA LEU A 205 -0.61 2.18 -0.13
C LEU A 205 -0.14 1.45 1.13
N LEU A 206 -0.48 2.00 2.31
CA LEU A 206 -0.08 1.42 3.60
C LEU A 206 -1.15 0.48 4.15
N ARG A 207 -2.41 0.83 3.93
CA ARG A 207 -3.55 0.05 4.39
C ARG A 207 -4.73 0.18 3.44
N ALA A 208 -5.43 -0.93 3.24
CA ALA A 208 -6.76 -0.95 2.63
C ALA A 208 -7.72 -1.69 3.55
N GLN A 209 -8.91 -1.15 3.76
CA GLN A 209 -9.97 -1.81 4.52
C GLN A 209 -11.22 -1.91 3.67
N LEU A 210 -11.79 -3.09 3.61
CA LEU A 210 -13.07 -3.37 2.96
C LEU A 210 -14.08 -3.76 4.04
N SER A 211 -15.23 -3.11 4.06
CA SER A 211 -16.28 -3.36 5.03
C SER A 211 -17.58 -3.71 4.32
N GLU A 212 -18.08 -4.93 4.56
CA GLU A 212 -19.41 -5.34 4.09
C GLU A 212 -20.51 -4.51 4.74
N PRO A 213 -21.59 -4.22 4.03
CA PRO A 213 -22.73 -3.58 4.67
C PRO A 213 -23.41 -4.56 5.66
N PRO A 214 -23.88 -4.08 6.81
CA PRO A 214 -24.68 -4.91 7.70
C PRO A 214 -26.02 -5.27 7.05
N GLY A 215 -26.45 -6.51 7.25
CA GLY A 215 -27.73 -7.00 6.69
C GLY A 215 -28.41 -8.03 7.59
N PRO A 216 -29.70 -8.31 7.35
CA PRO A 216 -30.47 -9.27 8.18
C PRO A 216 -29.87 -10.67 8.18
N GLU A 217 -29.28 -11.07 7.05
CA GLU A 217 -28.65 -12.41 6.87
C GLU A 217 -27.19 -12.42 7.31
N ARG A 218 -26.61 -11.23 7.63
CA ARG A 218 -25.22 -11.05 8.04
C ARG A 218 -25.13 -10.12 9.25
N PRO A 219 -25.44 -10.63 10.45
CA PRO A 219 -25.34 -9.84 11.67
C PRO A 219 -23.89 -9.47 12.02
N ASN A 220 -22.93 -10.24 11.53
CA ASN A 220 -21.49 -10.01 11.70
C ASN A 220 -20.83 -9.84 10.32
N PRO A 221 -21.01 -8.67 9.67
CA PRO A 221 -20.44 -8.44 8.36
C PRO A 221 -18.91 -8.51 8.40
N ALA A 222 -18.33 -8.98 7.32
CA ALA A 222 -16.88 -9.09 7.21
C ALA A 222 -16.23 -7.71 7.09
N VAL A 223 -15.12 -7.55 7.79
CA VAL A 223 -14.18 -6.43 7.64
C VAL A 223 -12.81 -7.02 7.36
N TRP A 224 -12.28 -6.70 6.20
CA TRP A 224 -10.95 -7.09 5.78
C TRP A 224 -10.02 -5.90 5.92
N THR A 225 -8.95 -6.05 6.68
CA THR A 225 -7.90 -5.04 6.81
C THR A 225 -6.59 -5.59 6.25
N LEU A 226 -6.15 -5.06 5.14
CA LEU A 226 -4.90 -5.38 4.48
C LEU A 226 -3.88 -4.29 4.80
N ASN A 227 -2.83 -4.62 5.54
CA ASN A 227 -1.67 -3.75 5.76
C ASN A 227 -0.57 -4.13 4.76
N LEU A 228 0.07 -3.12 4.18
CA LEU A 228 1.17 -3.26 3.23
C LEU A 228 2.41 -2.55 3.77
N SER A 229 3.53 -3.25 3.75
CA SER A 229 4.80 -2.74 4.28
C SER A 229 5.98 -3.23 3.44
N HIS A 230 7.20 -2.82 3.79
CA HIS A 230 8.44 -3.25 3.13
C HIS A 230 8.39 -3.12 1.60
N HIS A 231 7.77 -2.06 1.09
CA HIS A 231 7.65 -1.79 -0.34
C HIS A 231 9.03 -1.72 -1.01
N GLY A 232 9.25 -2.58 -2.01
CA GLY A 232 10.51 -2.64 -2.76
C GLY A 232 11.67 -3.32 -2.02
N ALA A 233 11.44 -3.97 -0.88
CA ALA A 233 12.45 -4.71 -0.16
C ALA A 233 12.99 -5.88 -1.02
N ASP A 234 14.24 -6.28 -0.77
CA ASP A 234 14.83 -7.43 -1.43
C ASP A 234 14.23 -8.73 -0.87
N VAL A 235 13.36 -9.36 -1.65
CA VAL A 235 12.67 -10.60 -1.32
C VAL A 235 12.89 -11.60 -2.44
N SER A 236 13.29 -12.83 -2.10
CA SER A 236 13.36 -13.95 -3.04
C SER A 236 12.36 -15.03 -2.63
N ILE A 237 11.43 -15.35 -3.55
CA ILE A 237 10.45 -16.40 -3.35
C ILE A 237 10.85 -17.58 -4.24
N GLU A 238 11.23 -18.68 -3.59
CA GLU A 238 11.70 -19.90 -4.24
C GLU A 238 10.70 -21.04 -4.01
N PRO A 239 10.68 -22.08 -4.88
CA PRO A 239 9.89 -23.28 -4.64
C PRO A 239 10.28 -23.91 -3.30
N PRO A 240 9.30 -24.40 -2.52
CA PRO A 240 9.64 -25.15 -1.32
C PRO A 240 10.35 -26.45 -1.66
N VAL A 241 11.36 -26.82 -0.87
CA VAL A 241 12.17 -28.08 -1.05
C VAL A 241 11.51 -29.23 -0.34
#